data_fa0e0ddc72346a503fbec1e0c33778a0
#
_entry.id   fa0e0ddc72346a503fbec1e0c33778a0
#
_cell.length_a   1.000
_cell.length_b   1.000
_cell.length_c   1.000
_cell.angle_alpha   90.00
_cell.angle_beta   90.00
_cell.angle_gamma   90.00
#
_symmetry.space_group_name_H-M   'P 1'
#
loop_
_entity.id
_entity.type
_entity.pdbx_description
1 polymer ?
#
loop_
_entity_poly.entity_id
_entity_poly.type
_entity_poly.pdbx_seq_one_letter_code
_entity_poly.pdbx_strand_id
1 'polypeptide(L)'
;MLQCMSDPISSQRFAVVDVETSGLSIRFDNVLQVGVVVIDGSGTVLDRWSSLLAPRRRWWFRVGPTSLHGIRRRDVRTAPSAAVVLTELAGRLNGARFVAHNAEFDLAFLRKAARRVGVPLQFTDPVCTLLLSRQLDPERTMSHRLGDLCERCGIHLAKPHDALADADATAAVLPYLLQAHSIATVDQLPAWVPAS
;
A
#
# COMPACT_ATOMS: atom_id res chain seq x y z
N MET A 1 6.02 14.99 -37.15
CA MET A 1 5.36 14.80 -35.83
C MET A 1 5.98 13.60 -35.15
N LEU A 2 6.87 13.78 -34.17
CA LEU A 2 7.34 12.70 -33.31
C LEU A 2 6.14 12.33 -32.42
N GLN A 3 5.55 11.15 -32.68
CA GLN A 3 4.63 10.56 -31.71
C GLN A 3 5.42 10.37 -30.41
N CYS A 4 5.04 11.10 -29.37
CA CYS A 4 5.52 10.85 -28.01
C CYS A 4 5.03 9.43 -27.67
N MET A 5 5.90 8.43 -27.81
CA MET A 5 5.57 7.05 -27.44
C MET A 5 5.55 7.05 -25.90
N SER A 6 4.38 6.77 -25.36
CA SER A 6 4.22 6.62 -23.91
C SER A 6 5.08 5.47 -23.41
N ASP A 7 5.70 5.63 -22.23
CA ASP A 7 6.55 4.60 -21.64
C ASP A 7 5.76 3.29 -21.42
N PRO A 8 6.34 2.12 -21.74
CA PRO A 8 5.69 0.85 -21.50
C PRO A 8 5.49 0.63 -20.00
N ILE A 9 4.37 0.00 -19.63
CA ILE A 9 4.04 -0.24 -18.22
C ILE A 9 5.13 -1.06 -17.52
N SER A 10 5.84 -1.94 -18.23
CA SER A 10 6.94 -2.75 -17.73
C SER A 10 8.12 -1.93 -17.18
N SER A 11 8.34 -0.71 -17.67
CA SER A 11 9.38 0.19 -17.19
C SER A 11 8.98 0.97 -15.93
N GLN A 12 7.67 1.01 -15.61
CA GLN A 12 7.17 1.71 -14.43
C GLN A 12 7.52 0.97 -13.14
N ARG A 13 8.08 1.68 -12.17
CA ARG A 13 8.25 1.16 -10.81
C ARG A 13 6.99 1.45 -9.99
N PHE A 14 6.57 0.45 -9.22
CA PHE A 14 5.45 0.55 -8.30
C PHE A 14 5.94 0.26 -6.89
N ALA A 15 5.66 1.14 -5.95
CA ALA A 15 5.82 0.90 -4.52
C ALA A 15 4.46 0.49 -3.94
N VAL A 16 4.29 -0.80 -3.75
CA VAL A 16 3.07 -1.39 -3.19
C VAL A 16 3.16 -1.35 -1.68
N VAL A 17 2.29 -0.60 -1.05
CA VAL A 17 2.33 -0.30 0.39
C VAL A 17 1.06 -0.79 1.06
N ASP A 18 1.22 -1.31 2.26
CA ASP A 18 0.14 -1.60 3.20
C ASP A 18 0.50 -1.13 4.60
N VAL A 19 -0.49 -0.75 5.41
CA VAL A 19 -0.27 -0.31 6.78
C VAL A 19 -1.18 -1.02 7.77
N GLU A 20 -0.60 -1.50 8.86
CA GLU A 20 -1.37 -1.88 10.05
C GLU A 20 -1.54 -0.68 10.97
N THR A 21 -2.74 -0.52 11.50
CA THR A 21 -3.11 0.63 12.33
C THR A 21 -3.72 0.21 13.65
N SER A 22 -3.73 1.13 14.63
CA SER A 22 -4.38 0.89 15.94
C SER A 22 -5.90 0.95 15.89
N GLY A 23 -6.48 1.20 14.72
CA GLY A 23 -7.93 1.28 14.46
C GLY A 23 -8.20 2.07 13.18
N LEU A 24 -9.47 2.35 12.92
CA LEU A 24 -9.92 2.89 11.63
C LEU A 24 -10.04 4.43 11.63
N SER A 25 -9.91 5.08 12.77
CA SER A 25 -10.12 6.53 12.87
C SER A 25 -8.84 7.29 12.53
N ILE A 26 -8.84 7.99 11.38
CA ILE A 26 -7.72 8.88 11.02
C ILE A 26 -7.43 9.91 12.11
N ARG A 27 -8.43 10.35 12.87
CA ARG A 27 -8.26 11.34 13.92
C ARG A 27 -7.50 10.78 15.14
N PHE A 28 -7.84 9.58 15.59
CA PHE A 28 -7.41 9.03 16.87
C PHE A 28 -6.36 7.93 16.73
N ASP A 29 -6.41 7.14 15.67
CA ASP A 29 -5.56 5.96 15.50
C ASP A 29 -4.23 6.28 14.80
N ASN A 30 -3.27 5.39 14.89
CA ASN A 30 -1.92 5.58 14.39
C ASN A 30 -1.46 4.37 13.59
N VAL A 31 -0.52 4.58 12.69
CA VAL A 31 0.22 3.51 12.01
C VAL A 31 1.05 2.75 13.04
N LEU A 32 0.99 1.43 12.99
CA LEU A 32 1.75 0.50 13.82
C LEU A 32 2.83 -0.24 13.02
N GLN A 33 2.54 -0.59 11.77
CA GLN A 33 3.45 -1.25 10.84
C GLN A 33 3.28 -0.66 9.46
N VAL A 34 4.37 -0.62 8.71
CA VAL A 34 4.37 -0.34 7.26
C VAL A 34 5.04 -1.52 6.57
N GLY A 35 4.42 -2.04 5.54
CA GLY A 35 4.99 -2.97 4.59
C GLY A 35 5.11 -2.30 3.22
N VAL A 36 6.20 -2.54 2.51
CA VAL A 36 6.37 -2.09 1.13
C VAL A 36 7.07 -3.14 0.28
N VAL A 37 6.53 -3.37 -0.88
CA VAL A 37 7.12 -4.19 -1.93
C VAL A 37 7.27 -3.33 -3.17
N VAL A 38 8.50 -3.17 -3.64
CA VAL A 38 8.76 -2.46 -4.90
C VAL A 38 8.84 -3.46 -6.03
N ILE A 39 8.03 -3.26 -7.05
CA ILE A 39 8.02 -4.09 -8.26
C ILE A 39 8.19 -3.22 -9.50
N ASP A 40 8.60 -3.83 -10.61
CA ASP A 40 8.41 -3.24 -11.94
C ASP A 40 7.01 -3.59 -12.50
N GLY A 41 6.66 -3.00 -13.63
CA GLY A 41 5.35 -3.22 -14.24
C GLY A 41 5.15 -4.62 -14.84
N SER A 42 6.19 -5.46 -14.90
CA SER A 42 6.08 -6.88 -15.23
C SER A 42 5.73 -7.76 -14.01
N GLY A 43 5.77 -7.18 -12.80
CA GLY A 43 5.58 -7.88 -11.54
C GLY A 43 6.88 -8.42 -10.92
N THR A 44 8.05 -8.11 -11.51
CA THR A 44 9.35 -8.50 -10.92
C THR A 44 9.59 -7.72 -9.64
N VAL A 45 9.85 -8.43 -8.55
CA VAL A 45 10.14 -7.80 -7.25
C VAL A 45 11.56 -7.26 -7.22
N LEU A 46 11.69 -5.96 -6.90
CA LEU A 46 12.93 -5.22 -6.81
C LEU A 46 13.39 -5.01 -5.37
N ASP A 47 12.46 -4.83 -4.44
CA ASP A 47 12.74 -4.64 -3.00
C ASP A 47 11.55 -5.09 -2.15
N ARG A 48 11.83 -5.52 -0.93
CA ARG A 48 10.85 -5.82 0.12
C ARG A 48 11.33 -5.26 1.45
N TRP A 49 10.46 -4.58 2.15
CA TRP A 49 10.80 -4.04 3.45
C TRP A 49 9.57 -3.86 4.32
N SER A 50 9.70 -4.08 5.61
CA SER A 50 8.69 -3.68 6.58
C SER A 50 9.32 -3.19 7.88
N SER A 51 8.57 -2.38 8.61
CA SER A 51 8.96 -1.93 9.95
C SER A 51 7.75 -1.63 10.81
N LEU A 52 7.85 -1.95 12.08
CA LEU A 52 6.98 -1.41 13.11
C LEU A 52 7.35 0.06 13.37
N LEU A 53 6.38 0.84 13.84
CA LEU A 53 6.58 2.24 14.23
C LEU A 53 6.36 2.40 15.74
N ALA A 54 7.35 3.01 16.40
CA ALA A 54 7.17 3.40 17.80
C ALA A 54 6.11 4.51 17.92
N PRO A 55 5.13 4.37 18.82
CA PRO A 55 4.17 5.43 19.06
C PRO A 55 4.85 6.63 19.72
N ARG A 56 4.36 7.84 19.43
CA ARG A 56 4.90 9.09 20.00
C ARG A 56 4.92 9.10 21.53
N ARG A 57 3.85 8.53 22.15
CA ARG A 57 3.75 8.40 23.60
C ARG A 57 3.90 6.93 23.96
N ARG A 58 5.12 6.49 24.23
CA ARG A 58 5.45 5.07 24.47
C ARG A 58 4.70 4.44 25.66
N TRP A 59 4.14 5.23 26.55
CA TRP A 59 3.45 4.76 27.77
C TRP A 59 1.92 4.78 27.66
N TRP A 60 1.36 5.67 26.82
CA TRP A 60 -0.07 5.91 26.70
C TRP A 60 -0.52 5.78 25.24
N PHE A 61 -0.63 4.55 24.74
CA PHE A 61 -1.14 4.31 23.39
C PHE A 61 -1.90 3.00 23.33
N ARG A 62 -2.80 2.91 22.37
CA ARG A 62 -3.57 1.70 22.07
C ARG A 62 -2.98 1.07 20.81
N VAL A 63 -2.87 -0.26 20.79
CA VAL A 63 -2.48 -1.03 19.58
C VAL A 63 -3.69 -1.55 18.81
N GLY A 64 -4.91 -1.35 19.37
CA GLY A 64 -6.14 -1.81 18.73
C GLY A 64 -6.30 -3.33 18.77
N PRO A 65 -6.92 -3.92 17.71
CA PRO A 65 -7.30 -5.33 17.70
C PRO A 65 -6.09 -6.24 17.44
N THR A 66 -5.34 -6.55 18.50
CA THR A 66 -4.17 -7.46 18.43
C THR A 66 -4.52 -8.84 17.87
N SER A 67 -5.77 -9.28 18.01
CA SER A 67 -6.26 -10.52 17.39
C SER A 67 -6.28 -10.48 15.86
N LEU A 68 -6.31 -9.29 15.27
CA LEU A 68 -6.33 -9.10 13.82
C LEU A 68 -4.91 -9.09 13.24
N HIS A 69 -4.07 -8.13 13.65
CA HIS A 69 -2.72 -7.90 13.09
C HIS A 69 -1.59 -8.52 13.92
N GLY A 70 -1.86 -9.12 15.08
CA GLY A 70 -0.85 -9.77 15.93
C GLY A 70 0.10 -8.83 16.67
N ILE A 71 0.13 -7.54 16.37
CA ILE A 71 1.07 -6.57 16.93
C ILE A 71 0.71 -6.26 18.38
N ARG A 72 1.66 -6.47 19.29
CA ARG A 72 1.49 -6.24 20.71
C ARG A 72 2.14 -4.93 21.13
N ARG A 73 1.69 -4.38 22.26
CA ARG A 73 2.25 -3.14 22.83
C ARG A 73 3.76 -3.20 23.06
N ARG A 74 4.29 -4.36 23.46
CA ARG A 74 5.73 -4.57 23.64
C ARG A 74 6.52 -4.43 22.35
N ASP A 75 5.94 -4.87 21.23
CA ASP A 75 6.62 -4.91 19.93
C ASP A 75 6.86 -3.48 19.40
N VAL A 76 5.85 -2.61 19.50
CA VAL A 76 5.98 -1.21 19.06
C VAL A 76 6.73 -0.31 20.05
N ARG A 77 6.87 -0.69 21.30
CA ARG A 77 7.66 0.08 22.30
C ARG A 77 9.14 0.15 21.96
N THR A 78 9.69 -0.90 21.40
CA THR A 78 11.10 -1.03 21.01
C THR A 78 11.34 -0.73 19.53
N ALA A 79 10.26 -0.48 18.77
CA ALA A 79 10.33 -0.17 17.35
C ALA A 79 11.09 1.15 17.09
N PRO A 80 11.61 1.35 15.87
CA PRO A 80 12.17 2.62 15.43
C PRO A 80 11.14 3.74 15.49
N SER A 81 11.62 4.99 15.59
CA SER A 81 10.73 6.15 15.57
C SER A 81 10.02 6.29 14.23
N ALA A 82 8.83 6.89 14.25
CA ALA A 82 8.09 7.16 13.01
C ALA A 82 8.91 7.98 12.00
N ALA A 83 9.76 8.91 12.46
CA ALA A 83 10.62 9.69 11.57
C ALA A 83 11.60 8.78 10.80
N VAL A 84 12.27 7.85 11.48
CA VAL A 84 13.21 6.89 10.86
C VAL A 84 12.48 6.04 9.83
N VAL A 85 11.36 5.41 10.24
CA VAL A 85 10.59 4.50 9.38
C VAL A 85 10.05 5.21 8.14
N LEU A 86 9.52 6.42 8.31
CA LEU A 86 8.96 7.17 7.17
C LEU A 86 10.04 7.75 6.25
N THR A 87 11.25 8.02 6.75
CA THR A 87 12.40 8.38 5.90
C THR A 87 12.83 7.18 5.03
N GLU A 88 12.88 5.97 5.60
CA GLU A 88 13.14 4.75 4.86
C GLU A 88 12.06 4.46 3.79
N LEU A 89 10.79 4.68 4.14
CA LEU A 89 9.68 4.59 3.21
C LEU A 89 9.81 5.61 2.08
N ALA A 90 10.15 6.88 2.40
CA ALA A 90 10.32 7.94 1.40
C ALA A 90 11.35 7.56 0.33
N GLY A 91 12.46 6.93 0.71
CA GLY A 91 13.46 6.41 -0.23
C GLY A 91 12.89 5.40 -1.22
N ARG A 92 11.99 4.50 -0.76
CA ARG A 92 11.34 3.48 -1.60
C ARG A 92 10.23 4.02 -2.48
N LEU A 93 9.57 5.10 -2.03
CA LEU A 93 8.57 5.80 -2.85
C LEU A 93 9.20 6.65 -3.96
N ASN A 94 10.47 7.02 -3.82
CA ASN A 94 11.15 7.89 -4.77
C ASN A 94 11.26 7.22 -6.16
N GLY A 95 10.72 7.88 -7.18
CA GLY A 95 10.67 7.38 -8.55
C GLY A 95 9.76 6.16 -8.76
N ALA A 96 8.90 5.84 -7.79
CA ALA A 96 7.91 4.80 -7.90
C ALA A 96 6.48 5.37 -7.77
N ARG A 97 5.54 4.74 -8.46
CA ARG A 97 4.12 5.04 -8.30
C ARG A 97 3.57 4.30 -7.09
N PHE A 98 2.89 5.03 -6.21
CA PHE A 98 2.28 4.43 -5.02
C PHE A 98 1.13 3.49 -5.40
N VAL A 99 1.08 2.31 -4.80
CA VAL A 99 -0.02 1.34 -4.95
C VAL A 99 -0.46 0.85 -3.58
N ALA A 100 -1.77 0.68 -3.37
CA ALA A 100 -2.29 -0.02 -2.21
C ALA A 100 -3.66 -0.66 -2.51
N HIS A 101 -4.07 -1.61 -1.66
CA HIS A 101 -5.42 -2.15 -1.70
C HIS A 101 -6.32 -1.35 -0.75
N ASN A 102 -7.20 -0.49 -1.30
CA ASN A 102 -7.91 0.60 -0.60
C ASN A 102 -7.00 1.79 -0.26
N ALA A 103 -6.28 2.28 -1.28
CA ALA A 103 -5.21 3.26 -1.19
C ALA A 103 -5.57 4.54 -0.41
N GLU A 104 -6.84 4.94 -0.37
CA GLU A 104 -7.29 6.12 0.40
C GLU A 104 -6.99 5.98 1.89
N PHE A 105 -7.20 4.78 2.44
CA PHE A 105 -6.93 4.48 3.84
C PHE A 105 -5.44 4.63 4.16
N ASP A 106 -4.56 3.95 3.40
CA ASP A 106 -3.12 3.98 3.62
C ASP A 106 -2.56 5.38 3.45
N LEU A 107 -2.96 6.08 2.38
CA LEU A 107 -2.55 7.45 2.10
C LEU A 107 -2.93 8.41 3.23
N ALA A 108 -4.15 8.28 3.77
CA ALA A 108 -4.61 9.16 4.84
C ALA A 108 -3.79 8.96 6.13
N PHE A 109 -3.52 7.70 6.50
CA PHE A 109 -2.71 7.39 7.68
C PHE A 109 -1.24 7.79 7.50
N LEU A 110 -0.64 7.49 6.35
CA LEU A 110 0.75 7.85 6.05
C LEU A 110 0.95 9.37 5.98
N ARG A 111 0.05 10.11 5.31
CA ARG A 111 0.08 11.58 5.28
C ARG A 111 -0.02 12.19 6.68
N LYS A 112 -0.90 11.65 7.53
CA LYS A 112 -1.02 12.09 8.92
C LYS A 112 0.28 11.81 9.70
N ALA A 113 0.83 10.61 9.59
CA ALA A 113 2.06 10.23 10.28
C ALA A 113 3.24 11.10 9.83
N ALA A 114 3.41 11.30 8.52
CA ALA A 114 4.44 12.12 7.90
C ALA A 114 4.40 13.57 8.37
N ARG A 115 3.22 14.20 8.33
CA ARG A 115 3.02 15.57 8.84
C ARG A 115 3.39 15.71 10.31
N ARG A 116 3.12 14.71 11.13
CA ARG A 116 3.41 14.76 12.57
C ARG A 116 4.90 14.74 12.91
N VAL A 117 5.72 14.18 12.04
CA VAL A 117 7.17 14.02 12.26
C VAL A 117 8.01 14.86 11.30
N GLY A 118 7.36 15.61 10.38
CA GLY A 118 8.04 16.50 9.44
C GLY A 118 8.80 15.77 8.32
N VAL A 119 8.45 14.52 8.00
CA VAL A 119 9.06 13.76 6.89
C VAL A 119 8.20 13.97 5.64
N PRO A 120 8.75 14.50 4.53
CA PRO A 120 8.02 14.65 3.29
C PRO A 120 7.84 13.27 2.63
N LEU A 121 6.60 12.81 2.47
CA LEU A 121 6.26 11.66 1.63
C LEU A 121 5.60 12.17 0.35
N GLN A 122 6.14 11.77 -0.78
CA GLN A 122 5.56 12.04 -2.09
C GLN A 122 4.80 10.80 -2.57
N PHE A 123 3.55 10.99 -2.94
CA PHE A 123 2.69 9.95 -3.47
C PHE A 123 2.33 10.32 -4.90
N THR A 124 3.13 9.85 -5.85
CA THR A 124 2.92 10.14 -7.28
C THR A 124 1.81 9.25 -7.81
N ASP A 125 0.77 9.88 -8.36
CA ASP A 125 -0.37 9.26 -9.04
C ASP A 125 -0.75 7.88 -8.47
N PRO A 126 -1.33 7.83 -7.28
CA PRO A 126 -1.62 6.58 -6.59
C PRO A 126 -2.53 5.66 -7.40
N VAL A 127 -2.27 4.36 -7.34
CA VAL A 127 -3.10 3.30 -7.92
C VAL A 127 -3.78 2.53 -6.79
N CYS A 128 -5.09 2.32 -6.92
CA CYS A 128 -5.87 1.55 -5.97
C CYS A 128 -6.35 0.25 -6.59
N THR A 129 -5.79 -0.89 -6.16
CA THR A 129 -6.16 -2.20 -6.68
C THR A 129 -7.60 -2.58 -6.36
N LEU A 130 -8.18 -2.08 -5.26
CA LEU A 130 -9.60 -2.23 -4.95
C LEU A 130 -10.48 -1.54 -5.99
N LEU A 131 -10.13 -0.32 -6.43
CA LEU A 131 -10.87 0.39 -7.47
C LEU A 131 -10.74 -0.30 -8.83
N LEU A 132 -9.53 -0.72 -9.21
CA LEU A 132 -9.32 -1.50 -10.43
C LEU A 132 -10.17 -2.78 -10.41
N SER A 133 -10.14 -3.55 -9.33
CA SER A 133 -10.95 -4.76 -9.21
C SER A 133 -12.45 -4.46 -9.33
N ARG A 134 -12.92 -3.38 -8.71
CA ARG A 134 -14.32 -2.96 -8.77
C ARG A 134 -14.78 -2.50 -10.15
N GLN A 135 -13.90 -1.90 -10.94
CA GLN A 135 -14.20 -1.51 -12.32
C GLN A 135 -14.42 -2.70 -13.25
N LEU A 136 -13.83 -3.86 -12.95
CA LEU A 136 -14.05 -5.13 -13.67
C LEU A 136 -15.38 -5.81 -13.30
N ASP A 137 -16.03 -5.37 -12.22
CA ASP A 137 -17.30 -5.90 -11.72
C ASP A 137 -18.25 -4.74 -11.34
N PRO A 138 -18.77 -4.00 -12.33
CA PRO A 138 -19.61 -2.82 -12.08
C PRO A 138 -20.88 -3.16 -11.32
N GLU A 139 -21.41 -4.37 -11.47
CA GLU A 139 -22.62 -4.85 -10.78
C GLU A 139 -22.35 -5.32 -9.34
N ARG A 140 -21.07 -5.35 -8.93
CA ARG A 140 -20.64 -5.76 -7.58
C ARG A 140 -21.12 -7.16 -7.17
N THR A 141 -21.04 -8.10 -8.09
CA THR A 141 -21.46 -9.49 -7.90
C THR A 141 -20.45 -10.30 -7.11
N MET A 142 -19.19 -9.84 -7.04
CA MET A 142 -18.08 -10.51 -6.35
C MET A 142 -17.57 -9.70 -5.17
N SER A 143 -16.91 -10.37 -4.24
CA SER A 143 -16.13 -9.70 -3.19
C SER A 143 -14.84 -9.14 -3.77
N HIS A 144 -14.48 -7.91 -3.33
CA HIS A 144 -13.25 -7.23 -3.74
C HIS A 144 -12.25 -7.10 -2.58
N ARG A 145 -12.40 -7.87 -1.50
CA ARG A 145 -11.41 -7.94 -0.42
C ARG A 145 -10.12 -8.57 -0.97
N LEU A 146 -8.98 -8.17 -0.43
CA LEU A 146 -7.67 -8.64 -0.90
C LEU A 146 -7.57 -10.17 -0.94
N GLY A 147 -8.01 -10.85 0.14
CA GLY A 147 -7.99 -12.32 0.21
C GLY A 147 -8.80 -12.99 -0.91
N ASP A 148 -10.03 -12.52 -1.13
CA ASP A 148 -10.92 -13.08 -2.17
C ASP A 148 -10.39 -12.77 -3.58
N LEU A 149 -9.74 -11.61 -3.76
CA LEU A 149 -9.08 -11.25 -5.02
C LEU A 149 -7.85 -12.14 -5.28
N CYS A 150 -7.04 -12.39 -4.25
CA CYS A 150 -5.91 -13.32 -4.32
C CYS A 150 -6.36 -14.73 -4.69
N GLU A 151 -7.43 -15.24 -4.07
CA GLU A 151 -7.97 -16.55 -4.38
C GLU A 151 -8.38 -16.66 -5.86
N ARG A 152 -9.08 -15.65 -6.39
CA ARG A 152 -9.45 -15.61 -7.81
C ARG A 152 -8.25 -15.55 -8.76
N CYS A 153 -7.15 -14.94 -8.34
CA CYS A 153 -5.91 -14.88 -9.11
C CYS A 153 -4.98 -16.09 -8.88
N GLY A 154 -5.36 -17.06 -8.03
CA GLY A 154 -4.50 -18.19 -7.66
C GLY A 154 -3.29 -17.79 -6.83
N ILE A 155 -3.35 -16.67 -6.10
CA ILE A 155 -2.28 -16.14 -5.27
C ILE A 155 -2.51 -16.56 -3.81
N HIS A 156 -1.48 -17.16 -3.20
CA HIS A 156 -1.54 -17.55 -1.80
C HIS A 156 -1.21 -16.36 -0.89
N LEU A 157 -2.17 -15.95 -0.06
CA LEU A 157 -1.97 -14.96 1.00
C LEU A 157 -1.55 -15.67 2.29
N ALA A 158 -0.24 -15.68 2.56
CA ALA A 158 0.34 -16.50 3.63
C ALA A 158 -0.08 -16.06 5.05
N LYS A 159 -0.23 -14.75 5.28
CA LYS A 159 -0.52 -14.20 6.61
C LYS A 159 -1.33 -12.91 6.48
N PRO A 160 -2.65 -13.00 6.39
CA PRO A 160 -3.51 -11.80 6.37
C PRO A 160 -3.25 -10.91 7.60
N HIS A 161 -3.36 -9.60 7.39
CA HIS A 161 -3.12 -8.59 8.42
C HIS A 161 -1.68 -8.55 8.97
N ASP A 162 -0.73 -8.81 8.09
CA ASP A 162 0.66 -8.44 8.24
C ASP A 162 1.01 -7.52 7.07
N ALA A 163 1.41 -6.28 7.35
CA ALA A 163 1.56 -5.26 6.31
C ALA A 163 2.49 -5.67 5.16
N LEU A 164 3.54 -6.47 5.41
CA LEU A 164 4.40 -6.95 4.33
C LEU A 164 3.72 -8.05 3.51
N ALA A 165 3.02 -8.98 4.16
CA ALA A 165 2.31 -10.05 3.46
C ALA A 165 1.16 -9.51 2.60
N ASP A 166 0.43 -8.49 3.10
CA ASP A 166 -0.67 -7.86 2.36
C ASP A 166 -0.12 -6.98 1.20
N ALA A 167 1.04 -6.32 1.39
CA ALA A 167 1.75 -5.63 0.31
C ALA A 167 2.27 -6.61 -0.76
N ASP A 168 2.85 -7.77 -0.38
CA ASP A 168 3.28 -8.83 -1.32
C ASP A 168 2.10 -9.37 -2.12
N ALA A 169 0.98 -9.66 -1.46
CA ALA A 169 -0.23 -10.13 -2.13
C ALA A 169 -0.79 -9.09 -3.10
N THR A 170 -0.83 -7.82 -2.69
CA THR A 170 -1.27 -6.71 -3.54
C THR A 170 -0.33 -6.52 -4.73
N ALA A 171 0.99 -6.67 -4.53
CA ALA A 171 1.99 -6.61 -5.59
C ALA A 171 1.81 -7.75 -6.61
N ALA A 172 1.51 -8.96 -6.13
CA ALA A 172 1.25 -10.10 -7.00
C ALA A 172 -0.08 -9.97 -7.79
N VAL A 173 -1.10 -9.32 -7.22
CA VAL A 173 -2.40 -9.08 -7.88
C VAL A 173 -2.29 -7.97 -8.94
N LEU A 174 -1.43 -6.98 -8.77
CA LEU A 174 -1.37 -5.81 -9.65
C LEU A 174 -1.20 -6.15 -11.13
N PRO A 175 -0.26 -7.02 -11.56
CA PRO A 175 -0.10 -7.39 -12.97
C PRO A 175 -1.37 -8.00 -13.59
N TYR A 176 -2.11 -8.81 -12.85
CA TYR A 176 -3.39 -9.39 -13.31
C TYR A 176 -4.43 -8.29 -13.57
N LEU A 177 -4.51 -7.31 -12.67
CA LEU A 177 -5.44 -6.19 -12.85
C LEU A 177 -5.04 -5.30 -14.03
N LEU A 178 -3.74 -4.99 -14.18
CA LEU A 178 -3.24 -4.22 -15.32
C LEU A 178 -3.56 -4.93 -16.64
N GLN A 179 -3.33 -6.23 -16.71
CA GLN A 179 -3.66 -7.04 -17.89
C GLN A 179 -5.17 -7.06 -18.18
N ALA A 180 -6.01 -7.28 -17.16
CA ALA A 180 -7.46 -7.32 -17.29
C ALA A 180 -8.05 -5.98 -17.79
N HIS A 181 -7.39 -4.85 -17.45
CA HIS A 181 -7.74 -3.52 -17.97
C HIS A 181 -7.05 -3.18 -19.29
N SER A 182 -6.26 -4.08 -19.88
CA SER A 182 -5.47 -3.84 -21.11
C SER A 182 -4.53 -2.63 -20.98
N ILE A 183 -3.99 -2.38 -19.79
CA ILE A 183 -3.04 -1.30 -19.52
C ILE A 183 -1.64 -1.76 -19.96
N ALA A 184 -1.16 -1.23 -21.07
CA ALA A 184 0.14 -1.54 -21.65
C ALA A 184 1.17 -0.41 -21.48
N THR A 185 0.71 0.82 -21.25
CA THR A 185 1.54 2.02 -21.12
C THR A 185 1.18 2.82 -19.87
N VAL A 186 2.10 3.66 -19.41
CA VAL A 186 1.98 4.41 -18.14
C VAL A 186 0.83 5.43 -18.17
N ASP A 187 0.55 6.03 -19.32
CA ASP A 187 -0.54 7.00 -19.52
C ASP A 187 -1.95 6.38 -19.49
N GLN A 188 -2.04 5.05 -19.68
CA GLN A 188 -3.31 4.32 -19.54
C GLN A 188 -3.70 4.03 -18.09
N LEU A 189 -2.78 4.25 -17.13
CA LEU A 189 -3.13 4.09 -15.72
C LEU A 189 -4.21 5.10 -15.32
N PRO A 190 -5.26 4.68 -14.62
CA PRO A 190 -6.32 5.60 -14.22
C PRO A 190 -5.77 6.69 -13.31
N ALA A 191 -6.21 7.92 -13.53
CA ALA A 191 -5.91 9.02 -12.63
C ALA A 191 -6.50 8.72 -11.24
N TRP A 192 -5.73 9.03 -10.19
CA TRP A 192 -6.23 8.92 -8.82
C TRP A 192 -7.35 9.95 -8.58
N VAL A 193 -8.53 9.47 -8.26
CA VAL A 193 -9.64 10.31 -7.79
C VAL A 193 -9.93 9.85 -6.36
N PRO A 194 -9.67 10.69 -5.32
CA PRO A 194 -10.07 10.38 -3.95
C PRO A 194 -11.59 10.21 -3.90
N ALA A 195 -12.08 9.28 -3.10
CA ALA A 195 -13.51 9.18 -2.82
C ALA A 195 -13.96 10.49 -2.15
N SER A 196 -15.02 11.07 -2.68
CA SER A 196 -15.69 12.30 -2.17
C SER A 196 -16.47 12.02 -0.91
#